data_ed942dcd819970399c7f18bff933ae1d
#
_entry.id   ed942dcd819970399c7f18bff933ae1d
#
_cell.length_a   1.000
_cell.length_b   1.000
_cell.length_c   1.000
_cell.angle_alpha   90.00
_cell.angle_beta   90.00
_cell.angle_gamma   90.00
#
_symmetry.space_group_name_H-M   'P 1'
#
loop_
_entity.id
_entity.type
_entity.pdbx_description
1 polymer ?
#
loop_
_entity_poly.entity_id
_entity_poly.type
_entity_poly.pdbx_seq_one_letter_code
_entity_poly.pdbx_strand_id
1 'polypeptide(L)'
;MITLRTSPFDLLDRLEQQVSQAERVPAAEVIETNASYTVRLELPGVDHDSIDIKATDRSLVISAERQPTIPVEDNTSPAEAGADSNANAQQLLSEFRAGTWSRSFRFAKPLDRDQLEASYRDGILEIRAAKSDNRTTVSVKVES
;
A
#
# COMPACT_ATOMS: atom_id res chain seq x y z
N MET A 1 -5.21 37.34 23.17
CA MET A 1 -5.67 36.01 23.60
C MET A 1 -6.56 35.40 22.53
N ILE A 2 -5.96 34.57 21.70
CA ILE A 2 -6.67 33.94 20.59
C ILE A 2 -7.26 32.65 21.09
N THR A 3 -8.54 32.69 21.41
CA THR A 3 -9.31 31.50 21.70
C THR A 3 -9.65 30.83 20.36
N LEU A 4 -8.90 29.82 20.02
CA LEU A 4 -9.29 28.91 18.93
C LEU A 4 -10.53 28.14 19.38
N ARG A 5 -11.69 28.73 19.11
CA ARG A 5 -12.95 27.98 19.18
C ARG A 5 -13.04 27.09 17.96
N THR A 6 -12.49 25.90 18.05
CA THR A 6 -12.83 24.84 17.13
C THR A 6 -14.28 24.44 17.44
N SER A 7 -15.18 24.75 16.52
CA SER A 7 -16.54 24.27 16.63
C SER A 7 -16.52 22.74 16.56
N PRO A 8 -17.36 22.01 17.28
CA PRO A 8 -17.42 20.55 17.21
C PRO A 8 -17.70 20.05 15.80
N PHE A 9 -18.28 20.86 14.94
CA PHE A 9 -18.51 20.54 13.53
C PHE A 9 -17.22 20.58 12.72
N ASP A 10 -16.29 21.48 13.01
CA ASP A 10 -14.98 21.55 12.35
C ASP A 10 -14.12 20.33 12.68
N LEU A 11 -14.26 19.80 13.90
CA LEU A 11 -13.56 18.57 14.29
C LEU A 11 -14.10 17.35 13.54
N LEU A 12 -15.40 17.26 13.35
CA LEU A 12 -16.03 16.19 12.59
C LEU A 12 -15.62 16.25 11.13
N ASP A 13 -15.62 17.43 10.53
CA ASP A 13 -15.19 17.62 9.15
C ASP A 13 -13.70 17.22 8.97
N ARG A 14 -12.86 17.60 9.91
CA ARG A 14 -11.45 17.19 9.89
C ARG A 14 -11.25 15.69 10.07
N LEU A 15 -12.04 15.07 10.92
CA LEU A 15 -12.02 13.62 11.10
C LEU A 15 -12.50 12.89 9.84
N GLU A 16 -13.54 13.39 9.21
CA GLU A 16 -14.02 12.83 7.94
C GLU A 16 -12.98 12.99 6.84
N GLN A 17 -12.33 14.14 6.75
CA GLN A 17 -11.25 14.37 5.79
C GLN A 17 -10.04 13.48 6.08
N GLN A 18 -9.69 13.27 7.34
CA GLN A 18 -8.61 12.34 7.70
C GLN A 18 -8.96 10.90 7.38
N VAL A 19 -10.19 10.50 7.59
CA VAL A 19 -10.66 9.15 7.26
C VAL A 19 -10.71 8.95 5.75
N SER A 20 -11.12 9.96 4.98
CA SER A 20 -11.16 9.88 3.52
C SER A 20 -9.77 9.93 2.89
N GLN A 21 -8.79 10.57 3.55
CA GLN A 21 -7.39 10.62 3.12
C GLN A 21 -6.53 9.52 3.74
N ALA A 22 -7.06 8.79 4.71
CA ALA A 22 -6.33 7.70 5.34
C ALA A 22 -6.01 6.62 4.30
N GLU A 23 -4.76 6.16 4.31
CA GLU A 23 -4.36 5.03 3.50
C GLU A 23 -5.19 3.79 3.85
N ARG A 24 -5.61 3.08 2.82
CA ARG A 24 -6.31 1.81 3.00
C ARG A 24 -5.30 0.72 3.32
N VAL A 25 -5.66 -0.14 4.26
CA VAL A 25 -4.81 -1.26 4.64
C VAL A 25 -5.37 -2.54 4.02
N PRO A 26 -4.65 -3.15 3.07
CA PRO A 26 -5.12 -4.38 2.44
C PRO A 26 -4.96 -5.56 3.39
N ALA A 27 -5.84 -6.54 3.25
CA ALA A 27 -5.71 -7.80 3.94
C ALA A 27 -4.44 -8.52 3.48
N ALA A 28 -3.75 -9.18 4.38
CA ALA A 28 -2.48 -9.81 4.09
C ALA A 28 -2.36 -11.19 4.73
N GLU A 29 -1.55 -12.01 4.09
CA GLU A 29 -1.11 -13.29 4.59
C GLU A 29 0.42 -13.32 4.52
N VAL A 30 1.07 -13.75 5.58
CA VAL A 30 2.52 -13.89 5.62
C VAL A 30 2.87 -15.33 5.97
N ILE A 31 3.67 -15.95 5.14
CA ILE A 31 4.12 -17.33 5.31
C ILE A 31 5.63 -17.32 5.48
N GLU A 32 6.12 -17.92 6.55
CA GLU A 32 7.55 -18.06 6.80
C GLU A 32 7.98 -19.49 6.57
N THR A 33 9.07 -19.66 5.83
CA THR A 33 9.81 -20.91 5.72
C THR A 33 11.21 -20.73 6.31
N ASN A 34 11.99 -21.79 6.36
CA ASN A 34 13.40 -21.66 6.80
C ASN A 34 14.22 -20.75 5.88
N ALA A 35 13.84 -20.64 4.62
CA ALA A 35 14.61 -19.94 3.60
C ALA A 35 14.02 -18.58 3.20
N SER A 36 12.73 -18.35 3.42
CA SER A 36 12.08 -17.18 2.86
C SER A 36 10.82 -16.78 3.62
N TYR A 37 10.38 -15.53 3.36
CA TYR A 37 9.05 -15.05 3.68
C TYR A 37 8.26 -14.87 2.40
N THR A 38 7.00 -15.25 2.41
CA THR A 38 6.06 -14.97 1.34
C THR A 38 4.95 -14.10 1.89
N VAL A 39 4.80 -12.91 1.30
CA VAL A 39 3.76 -11.95 1.67
C VAL A 39 2.74 -11.92 0.55
N ARG A 40 1.47 -12.07 0.88
CA ARG A 40 0.37 -11.99 -0.06
C ARG A 40 -0.61 -10.91 0.39
N LEU A 41 -0.96 -10.04 -0.52
CA LEU A 41 -1.83 -8.90 -0.26
C LEU A 41 -3.03 -8.93 -1.19
N GLU A 42 -4.20 -8.71 -0.63
CA GLU A 42 -5.42 -8.53 -1.43
C GLU A 42 -5.48 -7.09 -1.94
N LEU A 43 -5.17 -6.91 -3.21
CA LEU A 43 -5.17 -5.60 -3.87
C LEU A 43 -6.00 -5.65 -5.17
N PRO A 44 -7.29 -6.02 -5.10
CA PRO A 44 -8.09 -6.12 -6.30
C PRO A 44 -8.32 -4.76 -6.93
N GLY A 45 -8.19 -4.70 -8.24
CA GLY A 45 -8.49 -3.49 -9.00
C GLY A 45 -7.48 -2.36 -8.90
N VAL A 46 -6.31 -2.61 -8.30
CA VAL A 46 -5.24 -1.61 -8.31
C VAL A 46 -4.57 -1.56 -9.68
N ASP A 47 -4.02 -0.39 -10.00
CA ASP A 47 -3.20 -0.24 -11.19
C ASP A 47 -1.86 -0.95 -10.96
N HIS A 48 -1.55 -1.91 -11.84
CA HIS A 48 -0.31 -2.68 -11.78
C HIS A 48 0.92 -1.76 -11.76
N ASP A 49 0.91 -0.71 -12.56
CA ASP A 49 2.04 0.21 -12.65
C ASP A 49 2.20 1.11 -11.42
N SER A 50 1.17 1.21 -10.59
CA SER A 50 1.22 1.98 -9.34
C SER A 50 1.81 1.20 -8.17
N ILE A 51 2.00 -0.10 -8.30
CA ILE A 51 2.51 -0.93 -7.23
C ILE A 51 3.98 -0.59 -6.97
N ASP A 52 4.26 -0.14 -5.76
CA ASP A 52 5.59 0.21 -5.31
C ASP A 52 5.96 -0.65 -4.10
N ILE A 53 7.12 -1.26 -4.15
CA ILE A 53 7.63 -2.13 -3.09
C ILE A 53 9.00 -1.61 -2.68
N LYS A 54 9.11 -1.23 -1.41
CA LYS A 54 10.37 -0.80 -0.82
C LYS A 54 10.80 -1.80 0.23
N ALA A 55 12.03 -2.26 0.12
CA ALA A 55 12.59 -3.23 1.04
C ALA A 55 13.79 -2.64 1.77
N THR A 56 13.83 -2.86 3.06
CA THR A 56 15.03 -2.67 3.89
C THR A 56 15.54 -4.03 4.34
N ASP A 57 16.54 -4.05 5.20
CA ASP A 57 17.09 -5.31 5.70
C ASP A 57 16.05 -6.19 6.43
N ARG A 58 15.05 -5.56 7.03
CA ARG A 58 14.06 -6.27 7.86
C ARG A 58 12.63 -5.84 7.62
N SER A 59 12.37 -5.03 6.62
CA SER A 59 11.03 -4.52 6.39
C SER A 59 10.66 -4.47 4.92
N LEU A 60 9.37 -4.56 4.67
CA LEU A 60 8.76 -4.32 3.36
C LEU A 60 7.69 -3.26 3.54
N VAL A 61 7.69 -2.28 2.66
CA VAL A 61 6.63 -1.28 2.54
C VAL A 61 6.04 -1.39 1.16
N ILE A 62 4.75 -1.66 1.09
CA ILE A 62 4.04 -1.83 -0.16
C ILE A 62 2.99 -0.74 -0.26
N SER A 63 2.94 -0.09 -1.41
CA SER A 63 1.87 0.85 -1.73
C SER A 63 1.35 0.61 -3.13
N ALA A 64 0.07 0.90 -3.35
CA ALA A 64 -0.59 0.78 -4.63
C ALA A 64 -1.75 1.74 -4.69
N GLU A 65 -2.12 2.14 -5.90
CA GLU A 65 -3.24 3.05 -6.11
C GLU A 65 -4.39 2.36 -6.84
N ARG A 66 -5.57 2.57 -6.33
CA ARG A 66 -6.80 2.14 -6.95
C ARG A 66 -7.57 3.37 -7.43
N GLN A 67 -7.75 3.46 -8.73
CA GLN A 67 -8.46 4.57 -9.33
C GLN A 67 -9.97 4.39 -9.18
N PRO A 68 -10.71 5.47 -8.94
CA PRO A 68 -12.16 5.41 -9.00
C PRO A 68 -12.62 5.15 -10.44
N THR A 69 -13.75 4.46 -10.58
CA THR A 69 -14.32 4.17 -11.90
C THR A 69 -14.71 5.44 -12.65
N ILE A 70 -15.22 6.42 -11.92
CA ILE A 70 -15.52 7.74 -12.45
C ILE A 70 -14.50 8.71 -11.84
N PRO A 71 -13.75 9.45 -12.67
CA PRO A 71 -12.81 10.44 -12.16
C PRO A 71 -13.53 11.44 -11.27
N VAL A 72 -12.99 11.69 -10.09
CA VAL A 72 -13.47 12.79 -9.25
C VAL A 72 -13.20 14.07 -10.05
N GLU A 73 -14.25 14.81 -10.37
CA GLU A 73 -14.11 16.09 -11.02
C GLU A 73 -13.37 17.05 -10.09
N ASP A 74 -12.07 17.11 -10.26
CA ASP A 74 -11.35 18.30 -9.90
C ASP A 74 -11.81 19.39 -10.88
N ASN A 75 -12.10 20.55 -10.37
CA ASN A 75 -12.64 21.71 -11.11
C ASN A 75 -11.75 22.20 -12.27
N THR A 76 -11.08 21.32 -12.94
CA THR A 76 -10.26 21.63 -14.11
C THR A 76 -11.05 21.32 -15.38
N SER A 77 -11.43 22.39 -15.97
CA SER A 77 -12.02 22.64 -17.29
C SER A 77 -12.60 21.43 -18.05
N PRO A 78 -13.89 21.51 -18.43
CA PRO A 78 -14.58 20.45 -19.17
C PRO A 78 -14.05 20.22 -20.59
N ALA A 79 -12.95 20.86 -20.99
CA ALA A 79 -12.43 20.78 -22.35
C ALA A 79 -11.57 19.53 -22.62
N GLU A 80 -11.19 18.79 -21.59
CA GLU A 80 -10.37 17.58 -21.74
C GLU A 80 -11.12 16.27 -21.43
N ALA A 81 -12.40 16.34 -21.11
CA ALA A 81 -13.24 15.16 -21.13
C ALA A 81 -13.37 14.76 -22.60
N GLY A 82 -12.39 14.04 -23.11
CA GLY A 82 -12.47 13.41 -24.41
C GLY A 82 -13.79 12.68 -24.55
N ALA A 83 -14.26 12.56 -25.76
CA ALA A 83 -15.56 12.04 -26.16
C ALA A 83 -15.87 10.63 -25.63
N ASP A 84 -15.53 10.34 -24.37
CA ASP A 84 -15.93 9.13 -23.69
C ASP A 84 -17.40 9.20 -23.35
N SER A 85 -18.09 8.12 -23.67
CA SER A 85 -19.50 7.89 -23.40
C SER A 85 -19.89 8.07 -21.92
N ASN A 86 -18.93 8.35 -21.05
CA ASN A 86 -19.12 8.55 -19.62
C ASN A 86 -19.28 10.03 -19.21
N ALA A 87 -19.26 10.98 -20.15
CA ALA A 87 -19.37 12.41 -19.85
C ALA A 87 -20.70 12.78 -19.17
N ASN A 88 -21.72 11.93 -19.26
CA ASN A 88 -23.03 12.09 -18.63
C ASN A 88 -23.31 11.06 -17.55
N ALA A 89 -22.30 10.27 -17.15
CA ALA A 89 -22.49 9.24 -16.16
C ALA A 89 -22.58 9.83 -14.75
N GLN A 90 -23.63 9.48 -14.05
CA GLN A 90 -23.80 9.84 -12.65
C GLN A 90 -23.65 8.61 -11.78
N GLN A 91 -22.75 8.66 -10.82
CA GLN A 91 -22.57 7.56 -9.88
C GLN A 91 -23.66 7.61 -8.82
N LEU A 92 -24.51 6.61 -8.79
CA LEU A 92 -25.61 6.52 -7.84
C LEU A 92 -25.20 5.86 -6.52
N LEU A 93 -24.23 4.96 -6.58
CA LEU A 93 -23.71 4.25 -5.41
C LEU A 93 -22.30 3.80 -5.72
N SER A 94 -21.40 3.94 -4.76
CA SER A 94 -20.11 3.30 -4.78
C SER A 94 -19.68 2.92 -3.36
N GLU A 95 -19.41 1.64 -3.17
CA GLU A 95 -18.85 1.11 -1.93
C GLU A 95 -17.38 0.72 -2.14
N PHE A 96 -16.85 0.99 -3.33
CA PHE A 96 -15.45 0.71 -3.63
C PHE A 96 -14.54 1.71 -2.93
N ARG A 97 -13.47 1.21 -2.37
CA ARG A 97 -12.48 2.04 -1.69
C ARG A 97 -11.35 2.37 -2.65
N ALA A 98 -11.47 3.54 -3.29
CA ALA A 98 -10.42 4.08 -4.13
C ALA A 98 -9.37 4.80 -3.29
N GLY A 99 -8.23 5.12 -3.90
CA GLY A 99 -7.14 5.84 -3.28
C GLY A 99 -5.91 5.00 -3.08
N THR A 100 -5.08 5.39 -2.13
CA THR A 100 -3.81 4.71 -1.84
C THR A 100 -4.03 3.58 -0.84
N TRP A 101 -3.54 2.40 -1.21
CA TRP A 101 -3.51 1.22 -0.38
C TRP A 101 -2.07 0.96 0.03
N SER A 102 -1.82 0.85 1.32
CA SER A 102 -0.46 0.71 1.82
C SER A 102 -0.41 -0.24 3.00
N ARG A 103 0.67 -0.99 3.07
CA ARG A 103 0.95 -1.85 4.21
C ARG A 103 2.43 -2.04 4.40
N SER A 104 2.85 -2.07 5.66
CA SER A 104 4.25 -2.27 6.07
C SER A 104 4.37 -3.54 6.89
N PHE A 105 5.48 -4.26 6.68
CA PHE A 105 5.81 -5.45 7.45
C PHE A 105 7.22 -5.33 7.99
N ARG A 106 7.41 -5.80 9.20
CA ARG A 106 8.73 -5.92 9.80
C ARG A 106 8.98 -7.38 10.18
N PHE A 107 10.12 -7.90 9.75
CA PHE A 107 10.46 -9.31 9.91
C PHE A 107 11.52 -9.49 10.99
N ALA A 108 11.47 -10.64 11.67
CA ALA A 108 12.42 -10.99 12.70
C ALA A 108 13.81 -11.36 12.12
N LYS A 109 13.83 -11.89 10.89
CA LYS A 109 15.05 -12.28 10.21
C LYS A 109 15.38 -11.30 9.09
N PRO A 110 16.67 -11.04 8.81
CA PRO A 110 17.02 -10.14 7.73
C PRO A 110 16.71 -10.75 6.37
N LEU A 111 16.37 -9.85 5.44
CA LEU A 111 16.00 -10.17 4.07
C LEU A 111 17.19 -9.99 3.14
N ASP A 112 17.25 -10.81 2.10
CA ASP A 112 18.14 -10.60 0.97
C ASP A 112 17.43 -9.75 -0.07
N ARG A 113 17.77 -8.46 -0.14
CA ARG A 113 17.13 -7.50 -1.04
C ARG A 113 17.40 -7.80 -2.51
N ASP A 114 18.46 -8.53 -2.82
CA ASP A 114 18.81 -8.91 -4.19
C ASP A 114 17.98 -10.09 -4.69
N GLN A 115 17.34 -10.82 -3.79
CA GLN A 115 16.50 -11.98 -4.12
C GLN A 115 15.04 -11.74 -3.74
N LEU A 116 14.52 -10.63 -4.18
CA LEU A 116 13.13 -10.25 -3.95
C LEU A 116 12.36 -10.41 -5.26
N GLU A 117 11.33 -11.23 -5.23
CA GLU A 117 10.46 -11.48 -6.38
C GLU A 117 9.05 -11.05 -6.04
N ALA A 118 8.38 -10.40 -6.99
CA ALA A 118 7.01 -9.98 -6.84
C ALA A 118 6.20 -10.33 -8.08
N SER A 119 4.97 -10.77 -7.87
CA SER A 119 4.01 -11.01 -8.93
C SER A 119 2.64 -10.51 -8.52
N TYR A 120 1.89 -9.99 -9.48
CA TYR A 120 0.52 -9.54 -9.27
C TYR A 120 -0.40 -10.29 -10.24
N ARG A 121 -1.32 -11.04 -9.68
CA ARG A 121 -2.23 -11.88 -10.44
C ARG A 121 -3.54 -12.08 -9.69
N ASP A 122 -4.64 -12.01 -10.40
CA ASP A 122 -5.98 -12.24 -9.84
C ASP A 122 -6.31 -11.35 -8.63
N GLY A 123 -5.80 -10.13 -8.63
CA GLY A 123 -5.97 -9.20 -7.51
C GLY A 123 -5.09 -9.49 -6.30
N ILE A 124 -4.19 -10.44 -6.39
CA ILE A 124 -3.28 -10.82 -5.31
C ILE A 124 -1.86 -10.42 -5.68
N LEU A 125 -1.25 -9.58 -4.85
CA LEU A 125 0.17 -9.29 -4.93
C LEU A 125 0.91 -10.29 -4.05
N GLU A 126 1.82 -11.05 -4.65
CA GLU A 126 2.67 -11.98 -3.93
C GLU A 126 4.11 -11.49 -3.99
N ILE A 127 4.72 -11.37 -2.83
CA ILE A 127 6.13 -10.99 -2.70
C ILE A 127 6.86 -12.11 -1.98
N ARG A 128 7.86 -12.65 -2.64
CA ARG A 128 8.74 -13.65 -2.05
C ARG A 128 10.07 -12.99 -1.71
N ALA A 129 10.41 -13.00 -0.45
CA ALA A 129 11.67 -12.43 0.05
C ALA A 129 12.52 -13.54 0.64
N ALA A 130 13.66 -13.80 0.05
CA ALA A 130 14.61 -14.74 0.61
C ALA A 130 15.22 -14.18 1.89
N LYS A 131 15.45 -15.04 2.86
CA LYS A 131 16.20 -14.66 4.05
C LYS A 131 17.68 -14.50 3.71
N SER A 132 18.30 -13.48 4.30
CA SER A 132 19.73 -13.27 4.11
C SER A 132 20.52 -14.34 4.82
N ASP A 133 21.45 -14.96 4.08
CA ASP A 133 22.39 -15.93 4.63
C ASP A 133 23.60 -15.30 5.33
N ASN A 134 23.55 -14.00 5.61
CA ASN A 134 24.58 -13.32 6.38
C ASN A 134 24.62 -13.85 7.82
N ARG A 135 24.87 -15.14 7.95
CA ARG A 135 25.41 -15.68 9.19
C ARG A 135 26.86 -15.23 9.27
N THR A 136 27.07 -14.15 9.99
CA THR A 136 28.42 -13.85 10.46
C THR A 136 28.78 -14.96 11.43
N THR A 137 29.34 -16.04 10.92
CA THR A 137 29.90 -17.05 11.76
C THR A 137 31.21 -16.47 12.30
N VAL A 138 31.13 -15.88 13.46
CA VAL A 138 32.35 -15.46 14.17
C VAL A 138 32.91 -16.73 14.81
N SER A 139 33.92 -17.33 14.19
CA SER A 139 34.66 -18.37 14.87
C SER A 139 35.56 -17.75 15.90
N VAL A 140 35.19 -17.92 17.15
CA VAL A 140 35.99 -17.45 18.28
C VAL A 140 37.05 -18.50 18.53
N LYS A 141 38.34 -18.16 18.29
CA LYS A 141 39.46 -18.99 18.72
C LYS A 141 39.58 -18.87 20.22
N VAL A 142 39.44 -20.02 20.88
CA VAL A 142 39.72 -20.11 22.32
C VAL A 142 41.23 -20.26 22.47
N GLU A 143 41.89 -19.27 23.01
CA GLU A 143 43.29 -19.41 23.43
C GLU A 143 43.33 -20.14 24.76
N SER A 144 44.08 -21.25 24.78
CA SER A 144 44.36 -21.96 26.01
C SER A 144 45.65 -21.46 26.65
#